data_08fa4a811b9c1f2dac03cc42a18a3ec4
#
_entry.id   08fa4a811b9c1f2dac03cc42a18a3ec4
#
_cell.length_a   1.000
_cell.length_b   1.000
_cell.length_c   1.000
_cell.angle_alpha   90.00
_cell.angle_beta   90.00
_cell.angle_gamma   90.00
#
_symmetry.space_group_name_H-M   'P 1'
#
loop_
_entity.id
_entity.type
_entity.pdbx_description
1 polymer ?
#
loop_
_entity_poly.entity_id
_entity_poly.type
_entity_poly.pdbx_seq_one_letter_code
_entity_poly.pdbx_strand_id
1 'polypeptide(L)'
;ECELNSDYDVLALESLPDDYLPRTNYVPICDEAEYARRTPNVPWNAHLPVTRFSRLAFRRQLSQSGERTLISSILPPGFGHINTVNSLTFRKSNAAVGFASFCTSVVFDFFCKSTGRADAYESFLRELVFPLERLTPASFARTLALNCLTTHYAELWRECWNEAFRTETW
;
A
#
# COMPACT_ATOMS: atom_id res chain seq x y z
N GLU A 1 -21.61 -8.38 7.65
CA GLU A 1 -20.36 -8.68 8.37
C GLU A 1 -19.85 -10.03 7.94
N CYS A 2 -18.52 -10.19 7.80
CA CYS A 2 -17.91 -11.50 7.51
C CYS A 2 -17.60 -12.18 8.83
N GLU A 3 -18.36 -13.23 9.16
CA GLU A 3 -18.21 -13.97 10.42
C GLU A 3 -17.64 -15.40 10.20
N LEU A 4 -17.89 -15.96 9.02
CA LEU A 4 -17.48 -17.32 8.67
C LEU A 4 -16.46 -17.31 7.53
N ASN A 5 -15.64 -18.34 7.44
CA ASN A 5 -14.71 -18.52 6.32
C ASN A 5 -15.39 -18.56 4.96
N SER A 6 -16.66 -19.03 4.90
CA SER A 6 -17.49 -19.02 3.71
C SER A 6 -17.85 -17.61 3.20
N ASP A 7 -17.70 -16.60 4.02
CA ASP A 7 -18.00 -15.20 3.67
C ASP A 7 -16.85 -14.53 2.89
N TYR A 8 -15.72 -15.21 2.76
CA TYR A 8 -14.55 -14.74 2.03
C TYR A 8 -14.45 -15.42 0.67
N ASP A 9 -14.04 -14.64 -0.33
CA ASP A 9 -13.75 -15.18 -1.65
C ASP A 9 -12.32 -15.77 -1.65
N VAL A 10 -12.21 -16.99 -2.17
CA VAL A 10 -10.89 -17.60 -2.40
C VAL A 10 -10.40 -17.15 -3.77
N LEU A 11 -9.26 -16.45 -3.79
CA LEU A 11 -8.66 -15.93 -5.01
C LEU A 11 -7.49 -16.80 -5.45
N ALA A 12 -7.53 -17.25 -6.71
CA ALA A 12 -6.38 -17.85 -7.37
C ALA A 12 -5.58 -16.71 -8.04
N LEU A 13 -4.44 -16.35 -7.47
CA LEU A 13 -3.62 -15.24 -7.98
C LEU A 13 -3.09 -15.49 -9.39
N GLU A 14 -2.93 -16.76 -9.77
CA GLU A 14 -2.48 -17.18 -11.10
C GLU A 14 -3.53 -16.93 -12.21
N SER A 15 -4.80 -16.81 -11.83
CA SER A 15 -5.91 -16.56 -12.75
C SER A 15 -6.71 -15.30 -12.40
N LEU A 16 -6.07 -14.36 -11.69
CA LEU A 16 -6.70 -13.10 -11.31
C LEU A 16 -7.05 -12.30 -12.57
N PRO A 17 -8.32 -11.83 -12.73
CA PRO A 17 -8.65 -10.93 -13.84
C PRO A 17 -7.79 -9.67 -13.84
N ASP A 18 -7.41 -9.19 -15.02
CA ASP A 18 -6.52 -8.03 -15.16
C ASP A 18 -7.09 -6.75 -14.53
N ASP A 19 -8.41 -6.63 -14.47
CA ASP A 19 -9.14 -5.51 -13.91
C ASP A 19 -9.76 -5.80 -12.54
N TYR A 20 -9.33 -6.88 -11.88
CA TYR A 20 -9.89 -7.31 -10.61
C TYR A 20 -9.83 -6.21 -9.55
N LEU A 21 -10.94 -5.99 -8.87
CA LEU A 21 -11.08 -5.15 -7.68
C LEU A 21 -11.55 -6.00 -6.50
N PRO A 22 -10.89 -5.90 -5.34
CA PRO A 22 -11.35 -6.57 -4.14
C PRO A 22 -12.76 -6.11 -3.75
N ARG A 23 -13.59 -7.06 -3.34
CA ARG A 23 -14.87 -6.72 -2.73
C ARG A 23 -14.65 -5.92 -1.44
N THR A 24 -15.49 -4.92 -1.21
CA THR A 24 -15.49 -4.13 0.03
C THR A 24 -16.78 -4.35 0.81
N ASN A 25 -16.67 -4.38 2.14
CA ASN A 25 -17.80 -4.41 3.05
C ASN A 25 -18.27 -2.99 3.47
N TYR A 26 -17.57 -1.96 3.02
CA TYR A 26 -17.82 -0.58 3.42
C TYR A 26 -17.98 0.29 2.18
N VAL A 27 -19.08 1.04 2.17
CA VAL A 27 -19.33 2.08 1.17
C VAL A 27 -19.60 3.40 1.90
N PRO A 28 -19.18 4.55 1.35
CA PRO A 28 -19.52 5.85 1.92
C PRO A 28 -21.04 6.01 1.99
N ILE A 29 -21.56 6.52 3.12
CA ILE A 29 -22.98 6.84 3.26
C ILE A 29 -23.35 8.18 2.58
N CYS A 30 -22.36 9.03 2.32
CA CYS A 30 -22.53 10.30 1.62
C CYS A 30 -22.39 10.12 0.10
N ASP A 31 -22.86 11.10 -0.65
CA ASP A 31 -22.65 11.18 -2.10
C ASP A 31 -21.18 11.43 -2.46
N GLU A 32 -20.87 11.30 -3.74
CA GLU A 32 -19.51 11.44 -4.26
C GLU A 32 -18.93 12.85 -4.02
N ALA A 33 -19.75 13.90 -4.14
CA ALA A 33 -19.32 15.28 -3.95
C ALA A 33 -18.92 15.54 -2.49
N GLU A 34 -19.71 15.04 -1.55
CA GLU A 34 -19.43 15.16 -0.12
C GLU A 34 -18.23 14.29 0.28
N TYR A 35 -18.09 13.09 -0.31
CA TYR A 35 -16.91 12.26 -0.10
C TYR A 35 -15.64 12.97 -0.57
N ALA A 36 -15.67 13.56 -1.78
CA ALA A 36 -14.54 14.31 -2.33
C ALA A 36 -14.20 15.53 -1.45
N ARG A 37 -15.22 16.26 -0.96
CA ARG A 37 -15.03 17.41 -0.06
C ARG A 37 -14.37 17.04 1.27
N ARG A 38 -14.66 15.84 1.81
CA ARG A 38 -14.07 15.34 3.06
C ARG A 38 -12.73 14.68 2.86
N THR A 39 -12.36 14.32 1.64
CA THR A 39 -11.07 13.70 1.35
C THR A 39 -9.95 14.73 1.54
N PRO A 40 -8.93 14.45 2.36
CA PRO A 40 -7.84 15.39 2.58
C PRO A 40 -7.02 15.60 1.31
N ASN A 41 -6.49 16.81 1.17
CA ASN A 41 -5.56 17.15 0.10
C ASN A 41 -4.11 16.86 0.51
N VAL A 42 -3.22 16.69 -0.47
CA VAL A 42 -1.80 16.53 -0.21
C VAL A 42 -1.19 17.84 0.30
N PRO A 43 -0.21 17.78 1.23
CA PRO A 43 0.34 19.00 1.86
C PRO A 43 1.09 19.93 0.89
N TRP A 44 1.49 19.42 -0.27
CA TRP A 44 2.20 20.21 -1.30
C TRP A 44 1.29 20.79 -2.38
N ASN A 45 -0.02 20.50 -2.35
CA ASN A 45 -1.02 21.09 -3.25
C ASN A 45 -2.41 21.02 -2.61
N ALA A 46 -2.91 22.16 -2.16
CA ALA A 46 -4.18 22.28 -1.44
C ALA A 46 -5.44 21.95 -2.26
N HIS A 47 -5.30 21.74 -3.57
CA HIS A 47 -6.41 21.40 -4.47
C HIS A 47 -6.35 19.96 -4.98
N LEU A 48 -5.40 19.17 -4.51
CA LEU A 48 -5.16 17.81 -5.01
C LEU A 48 -5.41 16.77 -3.92
N PRO A 49 -6.50 16.00 -4.01
CA PRO A 49 -6.83 15.01 -2.98
C PRO A 49 -5.84 13.85 -2.96
N VAL A 50 -5.59 13.31 -1.78
CA VAL A 50 -4.68 12.16 -1.58
C VAL A 50 -5.07 10.94 -2.41
N THR A 51 -6.36 10.77 -2.72
CA THR A 51 -6.89 9.67 -3.53
C THR A 51 -6.48 9.71 -5.00
N ARG A 52 -5.90 10.81 -5.47
CA ARG A 52 -5.34 10.91 -6.84
C ARG A 52 -4.00 10.19 -7.00
N PHE A 53 -3.42 9.74 -5.92
CA PHE A 53 -2.10 9.08 -5.89
C PHE A 53 -2.21 7.60 -5.56
N SER A 54 -1.27 6.82 -6.07
CA SER A 54 -0.96 5.53 -5.47
C SER A 54 -0.42 5.76 -4.06
N ARG A 55 -0.94 5.04 -3.08
CA ARG A 55 -0.62 5.25 -1.65
C ARG A 55 -0.14 3.96 -1.03
N LEU A 56 0.81 4.05 -0.14
CA LEU A 56 1.19 2.91 0.69
C LEU A 56 0.28 2.86 1.91
N ALA A 57 -0.52 1.81 1.98
CA ALA A 57 -1.44 1.54 3.07
C ALA A 57 -0.81 0.57 4.09
N PHE A 58 -1.17 0.75 5.35
CA PHE A 58 -0.73 -0.08 6.47
C PHE A 58 -1.93 -0.53 7.28
N ARG A 59 -1.94 -1.78 7.68
CA ARG A 59 -2.82 -2.19 8.76
C ARG A 59 -2.44 -1.41 10.02
N ARG A 60 -3.41 -0.67 10.61
CA ARG A 60 -3.14 0.17 11.76
C ARG A 60 -2.69 -0.65 12.96
N GLN A 61 -3.41 -1.71 13.29
CA GLN A 61 -3.08 -2.55 14.44
C GLN A 61 -1.87 -3.44 14.14
N LEU A 62 -0.85 -3.31 14.99
CA LEU A 62 0.38 -4.11 14.93
C LEU A 62 0.21 -5.34 15.81
N SER A 63 0.14 -6.53 15.22
CA SER A 63 0.03 -7.79 15.96
C SER A 63 1.41 -8.30 16.35
N GLN A 64 1.70 -8.35 17.66
CA GLN A 64 2.97 -8.86 18.17
C GLN A 64 3.05 -10.40 18.13
N SER A 65 1.89 -11.07 18.19
CA SER A 65 1.80 -12.54 18.13
C SER A 65 1.70 -13.10 16.72
N GLY A 66 1.46 -12.25 15.72
CA GLY A 66 1.37 -12.68 14.32
C GLY A 66 2.72 -13.03 13.73
N GLU A 67 2.72 -13.75 12.62
CA GLU A 67 3.91 -14.05 11.83
C GLU A 67 4.56 -12.76 11.31
N ARG A 68 3.73 -11.83 10.82
CA ARG A 68 4.12 -10.48 10.41
C ARG A 68 3.43 -9.42 11.27
N THR A 69 4.19 -8.45 11.70
CA THR A 69 3.70 -7.30 12.48
C THR A 69 3.34 -6.12 11.58
N LEU A 70 4.25 -5.75 10.68
CA LEU A 70 4.04 -4.66 9.72
C LEU A 70 3.42 -5.22 8.43
N ILE A 71 2.12 -4.99 8.25
CA ILE A 71 1.41 -5.40 7.04
C ILE A 71 1.12 -4.16 6.21
N SER A 72 1.67 -4.11 5.01
CA SER A 72 1.50 -2.99 4.08
C SER A 72 1.15 -3.46 2.67
N SER A 73 0.48 -2.59 1.91
CA SER A 73 0.13 -2.82 0.51
C SER A 73 0.03 -1.49 -0.23
N ILE A 74 0.29 -1.50 -1.53
CA ILE A 74 0.09 -0.32 -2.37
C ILE A 74 -1.37 -0.28 -2.82
N LEU A 75 -2.06 0.83 -2.55
CA LEU A 75 -3.40 1.11 -3.06
C LEU A 75 -3.31 1.92 -4.36
N PRO A 76 -4.08 1.58 -5.39
CA PRO A 76 -4.14 2.38 -6.61
C PRO A 76 -4.90 3.69 -6.38
N PRO A 77 -4.84 4.66 -7.31
CA PRO A 77 -5.64 5.87 -7.25
C PRO A 77 -7.15 5.57 -7.20
N GLY A 78 -7.92 6.46 -6.58
CA GLY A 78 -9.37 6.35 -6.46
C GLY A 78 -9.86 5.57 -5.22
N PHE A 79 -9.01 4.81 -4.56
CA PHE A 79 -9.41 3.98 -3.41
C PHE A 79 -9.47 4.79 -2.11
N GLY A 80 -10.51 4.52 -1.31
CA GLY A 80 -10.61 4.92 0.08
C GLY A 80 -10.25 3.77 1.03
N HIS A 81 -10.22 4.06 2.32
CA HIS A 81 -10.09 3.06 3.38
C HIS A 81 -10.74 3.55 4.66
N ILE A 82 -11.03 2.63 5.56
CA ILE A 82 -11.55 2.92 6.89
C ILE A 82 -10.40 3.10 7.91
N ASN A 83 -10.73 3.50 9.14
CA ASN A 83 -9.77 3.83 10.19
C ASN A 83 -8.90 2.65 10.69
N THR A 84 -9.18 1.43 10.30
CA THR A 84 -8.30 0.26 10.57
C THR A 84 -7.07 0.21 9.67
N VAL A 85 -7.04 1.09 8.67
CA VAL A 85 -5.94 1.26 7.72
C VAL A 85 -5.45 2.71 7.79
N ASN A 86 -4.14 2.90 7.84
CA ASN A 86 -3.48 4.18 7.61
C ASN A 86 -2.81 4.17 6.23
N SER A 87 -2.71 5.31 5.58
CA SER A 87 -1.99 5.39 4.31
C SER A 87 -1.07 6.59 4.22
N LEU A 88 0.04 6.42 3.52
CA LEU A 88 1.00 7.46 3.20
C LEU A 88 0.96 7.78 1.72
N THR A 89 0.95 9.07 1.41
CA THR A 89 1.05 9.59 0.05
C THR A 89 2.45 10.16 -0.15
N PHE A 90 3.09 9.80 -1.24
CA PHE A 90 4.42 10.27 -1.59
C PHE A 90 4.35 11.19 -2.81
N ARG A 91 5.24 12.19 -2.84
CA ARG A 91 5.33 13.11 -3.97
C ARG A 91 5.86 12.45 -5.25
N LYS A 92 6.67 11.39 -5.08
CA LYS A 92 7.28 10.63 -6.16
C LYS A 92 6.91 9.16 -6.01
N SER A 93 6.47 8.53 -7.08
CA SER A 93 6.08 7.12 -7.11
C SER A 93 7.23 6.19 -6.73
N ASN A 94 8.45 6.48 -7.18
CA ASN A 94 9.64 5.73 -6.77
C ASN A 94 9.85 5.74 -5.23
N ALA A 95 9.55 6.84 -4.54
CA ALA A 95 9.65 6.87 -3.09
C ALA A 95 8.58 6.00 -2.43
N ALA A 96 7.36 5.96 -2.98
CA ALA A 96 6.28 5.10 -2.49
C ALA A 96 6.65 3.62 -2.64
N VAL A 97 7.07 3.21 -3.84
CA VAL A 97 7.46 1.81 -4.14
C VAL A 97 8.71 1.42 -3.36
N GLY A 98 9.69 2.31 -3.26
CA GLY A 98 10.90 2.08 -2.47
C GLY A 98 10.60 1.89 -0.98
N PHE A 99 9.73 2.71 -0.40
CA PHE A 99 9.33 2.54 0.99
C PHE A 99 8.51 1.26 1.19
N ALA A 100 7.64 0.90 0.24
CA ALA A 100 6.93 -0.38 0.24
C ALA A 100 7.90 -1.57 0.26
N SER A 101 8.99 -1.50 -0.53
CA SER A 101 10.04 -2.53 -0.55
C SER A 101 10.65 -2.76 0.85
N PHE A 102 10.96 -1.69 1.58
CA PHE A 102 11.45 -1.82 2.95
C PHE A 102 10.40 -2.39 3.91
N CYS A 103 9.14 -1.97 3.78
CA CYS A 103 8.06 -2.46 4.62
C CYS A 103 7.79 -3.96 4.45
N THR A 104 8.14 -4.55 3.31
CA THR A 104 8.05 -6.00 3.09
C THR A 104 9.25 -6.78 3.67
N SER A 105 10.32 -6.09 4.06
CA SER A 105 11.53 -6.73 4.57
C SER A 105 11.32 -7.30 5.99
N VAL A 106 12.00 -8.42 6.26
CA VAL A 106 12.03 -9.02 7.61
C VAL A 106 12.67 -8.09 8.63
N VAL A 107 13.65 -7.29 8.22
CA VAL A 107 14.37 -6.36 9.10
C VAL A 107 13.41 -5.27 9.62
N PHE A 108 12.62 -4.68 8.74
CA PHE A 108 11.62 -3.67 9.14
C PHE A 108 10.53 -4.28 10.01
N ASP A 109 10.05 -5.46 9.66
CA ASP A 109 9.06 -6.16 10.46
C ASP A 109 9.58 -6.48 11.87
N PHE A 110 10.81 -6.97 11.96
CA PHE A 110 11.47 -7.21 13.25
C PHE A 110 11.63 -5.94 14.07
N PHE A 111 12.04 -4.85 13.44
CA PHE A 111 12.10 -3.53 14.10
C PHE A 111 10.73 -3.13 14.66
N CYS A 112 9.67 -3.20 13.83
CA CYS A 112 8.31 -2.90 14.28
C CYS A 112 7.88 -3.78 15.45
N LYS A 113 8.16 -5.07 15.36
CA LYS A 113 7.85 -6.04 16.41
C LYS A 113 8.59 -5.73 17.72
N SER A 114 9.86 -5.37 17.64
CA SER A 114 10.71 -5.06 18.79
C SER A 114 10.29 -3.79 19.54
N THR A 115 9.57 -2.86 18.89
CA THR A 115 9.06 -1.65 19.54
C THR A 115 7.91 -1.92 20.51
N GLY A 116 7.23 -3.07 20.37
CA GLY A 116 6.06 -3.42 21.21
C GLY A 116 4.84 -2.52 21.00
N ARG A 117 4.82 -1.67 19.97
CA ARG A 117 3.71 -0.76 19.72
C ARG A 117 2.47 -1.51 19.24
N ALA A 118 1.29 -1.05 19.71
CA ALA A 118 0.02 -1.63 19.33
C ALA A 118 -0.51 -1.11 17.98
N ASP A 119 -0.14 0.11 17.59
CA ASP A 119 -0.67 0.78 16.40
C ASP A 119 0.44 1.46 15.57
N ALA A 120 0.30 1.38 14.26
CA ALA A 120 1.15 2.05 13.27
C ALA A 120 0.59 3.45 12.96
N TYR A 121 0.71 4.38 13.88
CA TYR A 121 0.38 5.79 13.63
C TYR A 121 1.49 6.52 12.88
N GLU A 122 1.17 7.69 12.35
CA GLU A 122 2.10 8.53 11.59
C GLU A 122 3.42 8.77 12.35
N SER A 123 3.36 9.00 13.66
CA SER A 123 4.55 9.19 14.51
C SER A 123 5.51 8.01 14.44
N PHE A 124 4.99 6.79 14.45
CA PHE A 124 5.79 5.57 14.29
C PHE A 124 6.36 5.44 12.88
N LEU A 125 5.51 5.66 11.85
CA LEU A 125 5.95 5.53 10.47
C LEU A 125 7.04 6.54 10.08
N ARG A 126 7.08 7.69 10.75
CA ARG A 126 8.14 8.70 10.59
C ARG A 126 9.48 8.29 11.20
N GLU A 127 9.50 7.34 12.13
CA GLU A 127 10.74 6.79 12.72
C GLU A 127 11.41 5.76 11.80
N LEU A 128 10.67 5.23 10.81
CA LEU A 128 11.21 4.26 9.86
C LEU A 128 12.13 4.97 8.86
N VAL A 129 13.42 4.77 9.01
CA VAL A 129 14.45 5.30 8.10
C VAL A 129 14.66 4.33 6.95
N PHE A 130 14.58 4.83 5.72
CA PHE A 130 14.82 4.01 4.53
C PHE A 130 15.81 4.68 3.57
N PRO A 131 16.95 4.05 3.34
CA PRO A 131 17.96 4.55 2.40
C PRO A 131 17.57 4.20 0.96
N LEU A 132 16.75 5.05 0.34
CA LEU A 132 16.20 4.83 -1.01
C LEU A 132 17.31 4.56 -2.05
N GLU A 133 18.46 5.18 -1.88
CA GLU A 133 19.63 5.02 -2.74
C GLU A 133 20.26 3.62 -2.71
N ARG A 134 19.93 2.80 -1.72
CA ARG A 134 20.40 1.42 -1.61
C ARG A 134 19.51 0.41 -2.32
N LEU A 135 18.35 0.84 -2.79
CA LEU A 135 17.46 -0.03 -3.53
C LEU A 135 17.97 -0.26 -4.96
N THR A 136 17.88 -1.50 -5.39
CA THR A 136 18.22 -1.91 -6.74
C THR A 136 16.99 -1.94 -7.64
N PRO A 137 17.14 -1.94 -8.98
CA PRO A 137 16.01 -2.18 -9.88
C PRO A 137 15.23 -3.45 -9.54
N ALA A 138 15.91 -4.52 -9.13
CA ALA A 138 15.30 -5.75 -8.65
C ALA A 138 14.32 -5.53 -7.49
N SER A 139 14.70 -4.69 -6.52
CA SER A 139 13.83 -4.36 -5.37
C SER A 139 12.53 -3.71 -5.82
N PHE A 140 12.59 -2.80 -6.79
CA PHE A 140 11.42 -2.15 -7.36
C PHE A 140 10.55 -3.12 -8.15
N ALA A 141 11.16 -3.92 -9.07
CA ALA A 141 10.44 -4.89 -9.90
C ALA A 141 9.66 -5.89 -9.03
N ARG A 142 10.32 -6.45 -8.01
CA ARG A 142 9.70 -7.41 -7.09
C ARG A 142 8.60 -6.79 -6.25
N THR A 143 8.80 -5.58 -5.75
CA THR A 143 7.78 -4.87 -4.97
C THR A 143 6.54 -4.59 -5.82
N LEU A 144 6.71 -4.14 -7.05
CA LEU A 144 5.61 -3.93 -7.99
C LEU A 144 4.91 -5.25 -8.33
N ALA A 145 5.66 -6.30 -8.64
CA ALA A 145 5.11 -7.61 -8.98
C ALA A 145 4.33 -8.26 -7.81
N LEU A 146 4.72 -8.01 -6.56
CA LEU A 146 4.03 -8.53 -5.38
C LEU A 146 2.81 -7.71 -4.96
N ASN A 147 2.73 -6.43 -5.34
CA ASN A 147 1.65 -5.54 -4.90
C ASN A 147 0.70 -5.11 -6.01
N CYS A 148 1.19 -5.01 -7.25
CA CYS A 148 0.54 -4.29 -8.34
C CYS A 148 0.18 -5.24 -9.48
N LEU A 149 -0.78 -6.14 -9.24
CA LEU A 149 -1.10 -7.27 -10.13
C LEU A 149 -2.16 -6.96 -11.19
N THR A 150 -2.82 -5.81 -11.13
CA THR A 150 -3.93 -5.47 -12.02
C THR A 150 -3.66 -4.21 -12.83
N THR A 151 -4.46 -3.97 -13.86
CA THR A 151 -4.38 -2.78 -14.72
C THR A 151 -4.59 -1.47 -13.97
N HIS A 152 -5.18 -1.49 -12.78
CA HIS A 152 -5.31 -0.31 -11.91
C HIS A 152 -3.97 0.28 -11.48
N TYR A 153 -2.88 -0.47 -11.59
CA TYR A 153 -1.52 -0.04 -11.28
C TYR A 153 -0.67 0.31 -12.51
N ALA A 154 -1.26 0.29 -13.72
CA ALA A 154 -0.51 0.49 -14.97
C ALA A 154 0.29 1.80 -15.00
N GLU A 155 -0.27 2.88 -14.44
CA GLU A 155 0.41 4.18 -14.35
C GLU A 155 1.63 4.09 -13.41
N LEU A 156 1.47 3.47 -12.25
CA LEU A 156 2.55 3.29 -11.29
C LEU A 156 3.69 2.46 -11.88
N TRP A 157 3.38 1.39 -12.61
CA TRP A 157 4.35 0.59 -13.34
C TRP A 157 5.11 1.44 -14.36
N ARG A 158 4.42 2.28 -15.13
CA ARG A 158 5.04 3.15 -16.15
C ARG A 158 5.97 4.19 -15.52
N GLU A 159 5.55 4.82 -14.42
CA GLU A 159 6.34 5.82 -13.71
C GLU A 159 7.60 5.26 -13.05
N CYS A 160 7.55 4.01 -12.60
CA CYS A 160 8.67 3.34 -11.93
C CYS A 160 9.49 2.44 -12.86
N TRP A 161 9.15 2.39 -14.16
CA TRP A 161 9.79 1.49 -15.10
C TRP A 161 11.30 1.70 -15.20
N ASN A 162 12.04 0.59 -15.27
CA ASN A 162 13.46 0.55 -15.53
C ASN A 162 13.77 -0.61 -16.47
N GLU A 163 14.63 -0.41 -17.47
CA GLU A 163 14.99 -1.44 -18.46
C GLU A 163 15.57 -2.70 -17.80
N ALA A 164 16.25 -2.56 -16.66
CA ALA A 164 16.76 -3.69 -15.93
C ALA A 164 15.66 -4.66 -15.42
N PHE A 165 14.38 -4.23 -15.38
CA PHE A 165 13.28 -5.12 -15.01
C PHE A 165 13.08 -6.27 -15.99
N ARG A 166 13.48 -6.10 -17.26
CA ARG A 166 13.39 -7.14 -18.30
C ARG A 166 14.28 -8.36 -18.03
N THR A 167 15.33 -8.17 -17.28
CA THR A 167 16.32 -9.22 -16.97
C THR A 167 16.16 -9.80 -15.58
N GLU A 168 15.19 -9.30 -14.81
CA GLU A 168 14.91 -9.83 -13.47
C GLU A 168 14.36 -11.26 -13.56
N THR A 169 14.95 -12.13 -12.78
CA THR A 169 14.52 -13.51 -12.57
C THR A 169 14.28 -13.75 -11.07
N TRP A 170 13.27 -14.52 -10.78
CA TRP A 170 12.92 -14.91 -9.41
C TRP A 170 13.75 -16.10 -8.94
#